data_e544866f28e6dec3d13ba512d18daf11
#
_entry.id   e544866f28e6dec3d13ba512d18daf11
#
_cell.length_a   1.000
_cell.length_b   1.000
_cell.length_c   1.000
_cell.angle_alpha   90.00
_cell.angle_beta   90.00
_cell.angle_gamma   90.00
#
_symmetry.space_group_name_H-M   'P 1'
#
loop_
_entity.id
_entity.type
_entity.pdbx_description
1 polymer ?
#
loop_
_entity_poly.entity_id
_entity_poly.type
_entity_poly.pdbx_seq_one_letter_code
_entity_poly.pdbx_strand_id
1 'polypeptide(L)'
;HLKSYGLAFWILERDISVEWLLNYQGGAFLIEYHPLIASEAQIRGITSLQISAAQAAQIYAEIDESNMDVVNLEKAPKIAVYTPPNKQPWDDAVTLALEYAQIDYEKIWDEEVLAGALDDYDWLHLHHEDFTGQYGKFYGSYSREAWYREQQDTYEEMARRLGYGKVSDQKKAV
;
A
#
# COMPACT_ATOMS: atom_id res chain seq x y z
N HIS A 1 7.22 -12.64 -6.44
CA HIS A 1 6.10 -12.41 -7.21
C HIS A 1 5.12 -11.29 -6.82
N LEU A 2 5.64 -10.07 -6.60
CA LEU A 2 4.81 -8.89 -6.27
C LEU A 2 3.70 -8.63 -7.31
N LYS A 3 3.96 -8.88 -8.59
CA LYS A 3 2.94 -8.71 -9.65
C LYS A 3 1.72 -9.60 -9.49
N SER A 4 1.84 -10.77 -8.84
CA SER A 4 0.67 -11.62 -8.56
C SER A 4 -0.27 -10.97 -7.52
N TYR A 5 0.29 -10.25 -6.54
CA TYR A 5 -0.50 -9.44 -5.61
C TYR A 5 -1.20 -8.29 -6.32
N GLY A 6 -0.51 -7.63 -7.26
CA GLY A 6 -1.14 -6.60 -8.10
C GLY A 6 -2.25 -7.12 -9.00
N LEU A 7 -2.14 -8.36 -9.49
CA LEU A 7 -3.24 -9.00 -10.22
C LEU A 7 -4.42 -9.30 -9.30
N ALA A 8 -4.17 -9.83 -8.10
CA ALA A 8 -5.22 -10.07 -7.10
C ALA A 8 -5.94 -8.76 -6.74
N PHE A 9 -5.20 -7.69 -6.49
CA PHE A 9 -5.75 -6.35 -6.24
C PHE A 9 -6.64 -5.89 -7.41
N TRP A 10 -6.15 -5.97 -8.64
CA TRP A 10 -6.89 -5.61 -9.85
C TRP A 10 -8.19 -6.41 -10.04
N ILE A 11 -8.21 -7.69 -9.62
CA ILE A 11 -9.39 -8.54 -9.66
C ILE A 11 -10.41 -8.09 -8.60
N LEU A 12 -9.93 -7.81 -7.37
CA LEU A 12 -10.75 -7.34 -6.25
C LEU A 12 -11.42 -5.99 -6.52
N GLU A 13 -10.74 -5.08 -7.25
CA GLU A 13 -11.34 -3.81 -7.71
C GLU A 13 -12.54 -4.00 -8.66
N ARG A 14 -12.74 -5.20 -9.17
CA ARG A 14 -13.83 -5.59 -10.06
C ARG A 14 -14.90 -6.43 -9.37
N ASP A 15 -14.90 -6.41 -8.03
CA ASP A 15 -15.82 -7.16 -7.18
C ASP A 15 -15.77 -8.69 -7.44
N ILE A 16 -14.63 -9.20 -7.87
CA ILE A 16 -14.38 -10.64 -8.04
C ILE A 16 -13.51 -11.09 -6.87
N SER A 17 -14.00 -12.08 -6.10
CA SER A 17 -13.24 -12.64 -4.99
C SER A 17 -12.04 -13.46 -5.44
N VAL A 18 -11.02 -13.49 -4.58
CA VAL A 18 -9.76 -14.18 -4.80
C VAL A 18 -9.44 -15.00 -3.56
N GLU A 19 -9.14 -16.29 -3.70
CA GLU A 19 -8.63 -17.09 -2.60
C GLU A 19 -7.11 -16.99 -2.53
N TRP A 20 -6.61 -16.58 -1.38
CA TRP A 20 -5.18 -16.57 -1.08
C TRP A 20 -4.81 -17.84 -0.33
N LEU A 21 -4.06 -18.71 -0.99
CA LEU A 21 -3.56 -19.97 -0.45
C LEU A 21 -2.26 -19.70 0.32
N LEU A 22 -2.41 -19.45 1.62
CA LEU A 22 -1.29 -19.12 2.51
C LEU A 22 -0.33 -20.30 2.64
N ASN A 23 0.95 -20.05 2.44
CA ASN A 23 2.04 -21.01 2.47
C ASN A 23 2.00 -22.13 1.41
N TYR A 24 0.93 -22.25 0.62
CA TYR A 24 0.91 -23.19 -0.49
C TYR A 24 1.90 -22.72 -1.57
N GLN A 25 2.92 -23.53 -1.86
CA GLN A 25 4.00 -23.20 -2.81
C GLN A 25 4.65 -21.82 -2.60
N GLY A 26 4.73 -21.37 -1.34
CA GLY A 26 5.26 -20.05 -0.99
C GLY A 26 4.25 -18.90 -1.12
N GLY A 27 2.97 -19.21 -1.22
CA GLY A 27 1.86 -18.29 -1.41
C GLY A 27 1.38 -18.25 -2.86
N ALA A 28 0.16 -18.66 -3.09
CA ALA A 28 -0.49 -18.67 -4.40
C ALA A 28 -1.89 -18.06 -4.32
N PHE A 29 -2.44 -17.71 -5.47
CA PHE A 29 -3.83 -17.27 -5.57
C PHE A 29 -4.63 -18.27 -6.40
N LEU A 30 -5.81 -18.64 -5.93
CA LEU A 30 -6.77 -19.43 -6.66
C LEU A 30 -7.96 -18.54 -7.02
N ILE A 31 -8.33 -18.55 -8.30
CA ILE A 31 -9.29 -17.60 -8.85
C ILE A 31 -10.18 -18.37 -9.82
N GLU A 32 -11.47 -18.07 -9.83
CA GLU A 32 -12.37 -18.60 -10.83
C GLU A 32 -11.92 -18.20 -12.23
N TYR A 33 -11.89 -19.15 -13.16
CA TYR A 33 -11.41 -18.90 -14.50
C TYR A 33 -12.26 -17.86 -15.23
N HIS A 34 -11.60 -16.81 -15.70
CA HIS A 34 -12.18 -15.82 -16.58
C HIS A 34 -11.18 -15.41 -17.67
N PRO A 35 -11.59 -15.34 -18.95
CA PRO A 35 -10.67 -15.03 -20.06
C PRO A 35 -9.94 -13.68 -19.89
N LEU A 36 -10.60 -12.66 -19.34
CA LEU A 36 -9.98 -11.36 -19.07
C LEU A 36 -8.88 -11.46 -18.03
N ILE A 37 -9.09 -12.24 -16.96
CA ILE A 37 -8.08 -12.46 -15.91
C ILE A 37 -6.88 -13.22 -16.49
N ALA A 38 -7.12 -14.24 -17.30
CA ALA A 38 -6.06 -14.99 -17.97
C ALA A 38 -5.23 -14.08 -18.89
N SER A 39 -5.88 -13.19 -19.63
CA SER A 39 -5.21 -12.20 -20.49
C SER A 39 -4.39 -11.20 -19.66
N GLU A 40 -4.94 -10.66 -18.59
CA GLU A 40 -4.25 -9.72 -17.70
C GLU A 40 -3.03 -10.35 -17.02
N ALA A 41 -3.13 -11.62 -16.60
CA ALA A 41 -2.00 -12.37 -16.07
C ALA A 41 -0.86 -12.46 -17.09
N GLN A 42 -1.17 -12.72 -18.36
CA GLN A 42 -0.18 -12.74 -19.43
C GLN A 42 0.45 -11.36 -19.68
N ILE A 43 -0.35 -10.28 -19.72
CA ILE A 43 0.13 -8.90 -19.89
C ILE A 43 1.12 -8.53 -18.78
N ARG A 44 0.81 -8.89 -17.53
CA ARG A 44 1.69 -8.65 -16.37
C ARG A 44 2.89 -9.59 -16.29
N GLY A 45 2.95 -10.62 -17.15
CA GLY A 45 4.01 -11.64 -17.15
C GLY A 45 3.94 -12.56 -15.93
N ILE A 46 2.73 -12.87 -15.47
CA ILE A 46 2.48 -13.77 -14.33
C ILE A 46 2.25 -15.17 -14.86
N THR A 47 2.93 -16.15 -14.27
CA THR A 47 2.69 -17.56 -14.56
C THR A 47 1.36 -17.97 -13.93
N SER A 48 0.41 -18.37 -14.74
CA SER A 48 -0.88 -18.93 -14.32
C SER A 48 -1.08 -20.31 -14.91
N LEU A 49 -1.77 -21.16 -14.18
CA LEU A 49 -2.11 -22.51 -14.58
C LEU A 49 -3.60 -22.73 -14.44
N GLN A 50 -4.25 -23.13 -15.53
CA GLN A 50 -5.64 -23.55 -15.44
C GLN A 50 -5.70 -24.98 -14.90
N ILE A 51 -6.48 -25.17 -13.84
CA ILE A 51 -6.66 -26.45 -13.16
C ILE A 51 -8.12 -26.87 -13.21
N SER A 52 -8.35 -28.18 -13.06
CA SER A 52 -9.69 -28.76 -12.95
C SER A 52 -10.22 -28.67 -11.50
N ALA A 53 -11.54 -28.83 -11.31
CA ALA A 53 -12.13 -28.91 -10.00
C ALA A 53 -11.54 -30.06 -9.13
N ALA A 54 -11.17 -31.18 -9.74
CA ALA A 54 -10.52 -32.27 -9.04
C ALA A 54 -9.12 -31.90 -8.52
N GLN A 55 -8.36 -31.12 -9.30
CA GLN A 55 -7.05 -30.62 -8.88
C GLN A 55 -7.20 -29.55 -7.77
N ALA A 56 -8.20 -28.68 -7.87
CA ALA A 56 -8.50 -27.72 -6.79
C ALA A 56 -8.85 -28.45 -5.49
N ALA A 57 -9.67 -29.50 -5.54
CA ALA A 57 -10.00 -30.32 -4.38
C ALA A 57 -8.76 -30.99 -3.75
N GLN A 58 -7.79 -31.41 -4.56
CA GLN A 58 -6.52 -31.94 -4.05
C GLN A 58 -5.68 -30.88 -3.34
N ILE A 59 -5.65 -29.64 -3.88
CA ILE A 59 -4.96 -28.52 -3.26
C ILE A 59 -5.58 -28.20 -1.89
N TYR A 60 -6.90 -28.14 -1.79
CA TYR A 60 -7.56 -27.91 -0.50
C TYR A 60 -7.27 -29.01 0.51
N ALA A 61 -7.29 -30.28 0.08
CA ALA A 61 -6.94 -31.38 0.97
C ALA A 61 -5.48 -31.28 1.47
N GLU A 62 -4.54 -30.92 0.62
CA GLU A 62 -3.13 -30.70 1.02
C GLU A 62 -3.00 -29.55 2.02
N ILE A 63 -3.77 -28.47 1.82
CA ILE A 63 -3.81 -27.31 2.74
C ILE A 63 -4.34 -27.73 4.11
N ASP A 64 -5.45 -28.47 4.15
CA ASP A 64 -6.08 -28.94 5.39
C ASP A 64 -5.17 -29.89 6.20
N GLU A 65 -4.34 -30.68 5.52
CA GLU A 65 -3.41 -31.63 6.16
C GLU A 65 -2.06 -30.98 6.59
N SER A 66 -1.85 -29.71 6.25
CA SER A 66 -0.57 -29.03 6.44
C SER A 66 -0.72 -27.73 7.24
N ASN A 67 0.41 -27.07 7.56
CA ASN A 67 0.41 -25.75 8.20
C ASN A 67 0.17 -24.65 7.15
N MET A 68 -0.98 -24.68 6.48
CA MET A 68 -1.41 -23.76 5.45
C MET A 68 -2.85 -23.32 5.73
N ASP A 69 -3.33 -22.31 5.00
CA ASP A 69 -4.69 -21.80 5.14
C ASP A 69 -5.21 -21.24 3.82
N VAL A 70 -6.53 -21.11 3.69
CA VAL A 70 -7.20 -20.43 2.59
C VAL A 70 -7.90 -19.19 3.12
N VAL A 71 -7.47 -18.02 2.64
CA VAL A 71 -8.10 -16.74 2.99
C VAL A 71 -8.88 -16.22 1.80
N ASN A 72 -10.18 -16.06 1.95
CA ASN A 72 -11.02 -15.43 0.94
C ASN A 72 -10.86 -13.91 1.00
N LEU A 73 -10.38 -13.31 -0.09
CA LEU A 73 -10.26 -11.88 -0.27
C LEU A 73 -11.47 -11.39 -1.07
N GLU A 74 -12.20 -10.41 -0.54
CA GLU A 74 -13.47 -9.96 -1.10
C GLU A 74 -13.44 -8.54 -1.65
N LYS A 75 -12.47 -7.73 -1.20
CA LYS A 75 -12.38 -6.29 -1.55
C LYS A 75 -10.94 -5.84 -1.67
N ALA A 76 -10.66 -4.99 -2.66
CA ALA A 76 -9.40 -4.26 -2.73
C ALA A 76 -9.36 -3.20 -1.61
N PRO A 77 -8.29 -3.12 -0.79
CA PRO A 77 -8.17 -2.08 0.21
C PRO A 77 -7.92 -0.71 -0.44
N LYS A 78 -8.52 0.34 0.11
CA LYS A 78 -8.13 1.71 -0.15
C LYS A 78 -6.85 2.02 0.62
N ILE A 79 -5.78 2.34 -0.08
CA ILE A 79 -4.44 2.53 0.49
C ILE A 79 -4.08 4.00 0.47
N ALA A 80 -3.71 4.53 1.63
CA ALA A 80 -3.08 5.83 1.77
C ALA A 80 -1.58 5.68 2.08
N VAL A 81 -0.78 6.55 1.48
CA VAL A 81 0.64 6.72 1.81
C VAL A 81 0.83 8.14 2.35
N TYR A 82 1.19 8.24 3.63
CA TYR A 82 1.50 9.51 4.22
C TYR A 82 2.92 9.94 3.82
N THR A 83 3.01 10.93 2.95
CA THR A 83 4.28 11.44 2.39
C THR A 83 4.13 12.88 1.92
N PRO A 84 5.19 13.72 2.00
CA PRO A 84 5.14 15.07 1.47
C PRO A 84 4.82 15.09 -0.04
N PRO A 85 4.08 16.09 -0.53
CA PRO A 85 3.66 16.17 -1.93
C PRO A 85 4.82 16.16 -2.94
N ASN A 86 6.00 16.65 -2.53
CA ASN A 86 7.20 16.76 -3.37
C ASN A 86 8.08 15.50 -3.37
N LYS A 87 7.71 14.46 -2.61
CA LYS A 87 8.45 13.21 -2.59
C LYS A 87 8.02 12.24 -3.69
N GLN A 88 9.00 11.48 -4.15
CA GLN A 88 8.77 10.46 -5.16
C GLN A 88 8.41 9.13 -4.50
N PRO A 89 7.50 8.34 -5.08
CA PRO A 89 7.06 7.09 -4.47
C PRO A 89 8.20 6.09 -4.22
N TRP A 90 9.19 6.06 -5.08
CA TRP A 90 10.32 5.12 -4.99
C TRP A 90 11.38 5.44 -3.92
N ASP A 91 11.20 6.49 -3.13
CA ASP A 91 12.04 6.79 -1.97
C ASP A 91 11.84 5.78 -0.81
N ASP A 92 10.80 4.97 -0.88
CA ASP A 92 10.42 3.99 0.12
C ASP A 92 10.18 2.61 -0.50
N ALA A 93 10.61 1.55 0.18
CA ALA A 93 10.53 0.19 -0.33
C ALA A 93 9.08 -0.31 -0.49
N VAL A 94 8.15 0.15 0.36
CA VAL A 94 6.73 -0.25 0.30
C VAL A 94 6.08 0.42 -0.90
N THR A 95 6.26 1.73 -1.08
CA THR A 95 5.71 2.45 -2.22
C THR A 95 6.31 1.95 -3.54
N LEU A 96 7.62 1.64 -3.56
CA LEU A 96 8.26 1.01 -4.71
C LEU A 96 7.64 -0.36 -5.04
N ALA A 97 7.31 -1.16 -4.01
CA ALA A 97 6.66 -2.45 -4.19
C ALA A 97 5.23 -2.31 -4.73
N LEU A 98 4.46 -1.32 -4.25
CA LEU A 98 3.12 -1.01 -4.76
C LEU A 98 3.17 -0.59 -6.23
N GLU A 99 4.06 0.32 -6.60
CA GLU A 99 4.30 0.75 -7.99
C GLU A 99 4.68 -0.42 -8.90
N TYR A 100 5.63 -1.25 -8.46
CA TYR A 100 6.05 -2.43 -9.22
C TYR A 100 4.94 -3.45 -9.40
N ALA A 101 4.10 -3.63 -8.38
CA ALA A 101 2.94 -4.52 -8.41
C ALA A 101 1.76 -3.91 -9.19
N GLN A 102 1.79 -2.62 -9.49
CA GLN A 102 0.67 -1.87 -10.07
C GLN A 102 -0.56 -1.92 -9.14
N ILE A 103 -0.33 -1.62 -7.87
CA ILE A 103 -1.36 -1.46 -6.84
C ILE A 103 -1.52 0.04 -6.60
N ASP A 104 -2.73 0.53 -6.81
CA ASP A 104 -3.05 1.94 -6.65
C ASP A 104 -3.07 2.35 -5.18
N TYR A 105 -2.58 3.55 -4.91
CA TYR A 105 -2.61 4.19 -3.60
C TYR A 105 -2.74 5.70 -3.75
N GLU A 106 -3.24 6.37 -2.72
CA GLU A 106 -3.34 7.82 -2.67
C GLU A 106 -2.26 8.39 -1.74
N LYS A 107 -1.61 9.48 -2.17
CA LYS A 107 -0.70 10.22 -1.29
C LYS A 107 -1.50 11.22 -0.48
N ILE A 108 -1.31 11.19 0.83
CA ILE A 108 -1.89 12.15 1.77
C ILE A 108 -0.79 12.80 2.59
N TRP A 109 -1.03 13.99 3.07
CA TRP A 109 -0.12 14.73 3.92
C TRP A 109 -0.87 15.37 5.09
N ASP A 110 -0.22 16.26 5.82
CA ASP A 110 -0.75 16.90 7.04
C ASP A 110 -2.15 17.51 6.84
N GLU A 111 -2.39 18.13 5.68
CA GLU A 111 -3.64 18.81 5.37
C GLU A 111 -4.82 17.82 5.30
N GLU A 112 -4.63 16.72 4.58
CA GLU A 112 -5.66 15.69 4.42
C GLU A 112 -5.91 14.98 5.77
N VAL A 113 -4.84 14.70 6.55
CA VAL A 113 -4.99 14.09 7.88
C VAL A 113 -5.77 15.01 8.82
N LEU A 114 -5.45 16.30 8.86
CA LEU A 114 -6.16 17.29 9.69
C LEU A 114 -7.59 17.53 9.23
N ALA A 115 -7.89 17.29 7.95
CA ALA A 115 -9.24 17.32 7.42
C ALA A 115 -10.06 16.05 7.72
N GLY A 116 -9.45 15.03 8.34
CA GLY A 116 -10.11 13.79 8.72
C GLY A 116 -10.15 12.72 7.60
N ALA A 117 -9.32 12.83 6.58
CA ALA A 117 -9.32 11.90 5.44
C ALA A 117 -8.93 10.45 5.81
N LEU A 118 -8.36 10.21 6.99
CA LEU A 118 -7.92 8.85 7.37
C LEU A 118 -9.07 7.84 7.45
N ASP A 119 -10.29 8.29 7.76
CA ASP A 119 -11.47 7.44 7.85
C ASP A 119 -11.90 6.85 6.49
N ASP A 120 -11.38 7.40 5.39
CA ASP A 120 -11.70 6.96 4.02
C ASP A 120 -10.82 5.79 3.54
N TYR A 121 -9.81 5.38 4.33
CA TYR A 121 -8.82 4.39 3.93
C TYR A 121 -8.86 3.13 4.81
N ASP A 122 -8.57 1.98 4.18
CA ASP A 122 -8.47 0.69 4.86
C ASP A 122 -7.04 0.43 5.38
N TRP A 123 -6.02 1.05 4.75
CA TRP A 123 -4.61 0.89 5.12
C TRP A 123 -3.85 2.21 4.95
N LEU A 124 -3.13 2.59 6.02
CA LEU A 124 -2.20 3.71 6.02
C LEU A 124 -0.76 3.21 6.09
N HIS A 125 0.05 3.56 5.09
CA HIS A 125 1.49 3.41 5.13
C HIS A 125 2.15 4.74 5.52
N LEU A 126 2.94 4.74 6.59
CA LEU A 126 3.76 5.88 6.98
C LEU A 126 5.10 5.79 6.26
N HIS A 127 5.28 6.61 5.26
CA HIS A 127 6.58 6.80 4.63
C HIS A 127 7.60 7.29 5.67
N HIS A 128 8.90 7.08 5.46
CA HIS A 128 9.98 7.44 6.40
C HIS A 128 10.16 8.95 6.62
N GLU A 129 9.12 9.72 6.42
CA GLU A 129 9.13 11.17 6.50
C GLU A 129 8.91 11.72 7.91
N ASP A 130 9.08 13.03 8.02
CA ASP A 130 8.98 13.79 9.25
C ASP A 130 7.51 14.00 9.63
N PHE A 131 6.98 13.13 10.46
CA PHE A 131 5.61 13.18 10.95
C PHE A 131 5.57 13.29 12.50
N THR A 132 4.38 13.29 13.05
CA THR A 132 4.17 13.49 14.49
C THR A 132 5.13 12.66 15.36
N GLY A 133 5.70 13.23 16.39
CA GLY A 133 6.70 12.60 17.26
C GLY A 133 8.10 12.47 16.65
N GLN A 134 8.24 12.52 15.35
CA GLN A 134 9.53 12.47 14.65
C GLN A 134 10.06 13.86 14.29
N TYR A 135 9.18 14.85 14.10
CA TYR A 135 9.56 16.18 13.66
C TYR A 135 10.71 16.79 14.46
N GLY A 136 10.63 16.79 15.79
CA GLY A 136 11.68 17.37 16.63
C GLY A 136 13.01 16.63 16.52
N LYS A 137 12.98 15.33 16.28
CA LYS A 137 14.15 14.48 16.08
C LYS A 137 14.84 14.79 14.75
N PHE A 138 14.08 14.87 13.67
CA PHE A 138 14.59 15.24 12.35
C PHE A 138 15.13 16.68 12.34
N TYR A 139 14.39 17.62 12.90
CA TYR A 139 14.85 19.00 13.06
C TYR A 139 16.18 19.09 13.81
N GLY A 140 16.33 18.39 14.93
CA GLY A 140 17.57 18.36 15.70
C GLY A 140 18.74 17.79 14.92
N SER A 141 18.50 16.80 14.07
CA SER A 141 19.55 16.12 13.29
C SER A 141 19.93 16.87 12.02
N TYR A 142 18.97 17.48 11.33
CA TYR A 142 19.14 17.94 9.93
C TYR A 142 18.88 19.43 9.71
N SER A 143 18.54 20.22 10.73
CA SER A 143 18.19 21.64 10.59
C SER A 143 19.27 22.52 9.94
N ARG A 144 20.52 22.04 9.85
CA ARG A 144 21.62 22.73 9.18
C ARG A 144 21.82 22.35 7.72
N GLU A 145 21.21 21.24 7.30
CA GLU A 145 21.31 20.73 5.95
C GLU A 145 20.47 21.57 4.97
N ALA A 146 21.00 21.84 3.78
CA ALA A 146 20.32 22.70 2.80
C ALA A 146 18.96 22.13 2.38
N TRP A 147 18.89 20.83 2.10
CA TRP A 147 17.66 20.15 1.72
C TRP A 147 16.59 20.18 2.82
N TYR A 148 17.00 20.10 4.09
CA TYR A 148 16.05 20.15 5.21
C TYR A 148 15.53 21.57 5.45
N ARG A 149 16.34 22.61 5.21
CA ARG A 149 15.87 24.01 5.30
C ARG A 149 14.79 24.31 4.28
N GLU A 150 14.97 23.86 3.05
CA GLU A 150 13.95 24.00 2.00
C GLU A 150 12.64 23.29 2.39
N GLN A 151 12.76 22.09 2.95
CA GLN A 151 11.61 21.36 3.48
C GLN A 151 10.98 22.10 4.67
N GLN A 152 11.77 22.67 5.55
CA GLN A 152 11.30 23.43 6.70
C GLN A 152 10.52 24.68 6.28
N ASP A 153 10.98 25.40 5.25
CA ASP A 153 10.25 26.54 4.70
C ASP A 153 8.84 26.14 4.21
N THR A 154 8.74 24.99 3.56
CA THR A 154 7.46 24.40 3.13
C THR A 154 6.57 24.07 4.31
N TYR A 155 7.12 23.49 5.38
CA TYR A 155 6.38 23.19 6.61
C TYR A 155 5.87 24.46 7.31
N GLU A 156 6.69 25.51 7.38
CA GLU A 156 6.29 26.78 7.98
C GLU A 156 5.19 27.48 7.19
N GLU A 157 5.22 27.42 5.88
CA GLU A 157 4.17 27.96 5.02
C GLU A 157 2.86 27.17 5.22
N MET A 158 2.92 25.84 5.26
CA MET A 158 1.77 24.99 5.52
C MET A 158 1.17 25.25 6.92
N ALA A 159 2.00 25.30 7.95
CA ALA A 159 1.54 25.58 9.30
C ALA A 159 0.78 26.92 9.37
N ARG A 160 1.30 27.97 8.76
CA ARG A 160 0.64 29.28 8.67
C ARG A 160 -0.70 29.20 7.94
N ARG A 161 -0.75 28.48 6.82
CA ARG A 161 -1.97 28.29 6.02
C ARG A 161 -3.04 27.55 6.81
N LEU A 162 -2.65 26.57 7.60
CA LEU A 162 -3.54 25.76 8.44
C LEU A 162 -3.86 26.43 9.80
N GLY A 163 -3.37 27.65 10.06
CA GLY A 163 -3.67 28.41 11.27
C GLY A 163 -2.79 28.08 12.49
N TYR A 164 -1.71 27.35 12.30
CA TYR A 164 -0.75 27.05 13.37
C TYR A 164 0.37 28.10 13.44
N GLY A 165 0.70 28.50 14.66
CA GLY A 165 1.80 29.45 14.89
C GLY A 165 3.21 28.83 14.74
N LYS A 166 3.28 27.50 14.88
CA LYS A 166 4.54 26.74 14.79
C LYS A 166 4.30 25.40 14.07
N VAL A 167 5.29 24.96 13.31
CA VAL A 167 5.29 23.63 12.68
C VAL A 167 5.15 22.52 13.71
N SER A 168 5.84 22.63 14.87
CA SER A 168 5.74 21.64 15.93
C SER A 168 4.31 21.45 16.49
N ASP A 169 3.50 22.49 16.46
CA ASP A 169 2.12 22.42 16.96
C ASP A 169 1.20 21.78 15.91
N GLN A 170 1.41 22.10 14.63
CA GLN A 170 0.76 21.43 13.51
C GLN A 170 1.10 19.93 13.51
N LYS A 171 2.39 19.57 13.60
CA LYS A 171 2.84 18.17 13.60
C LYS A 171 2.36 17.35 14.81
N LYS A 172 1.98 17.98 15.90
CA LYS A 172 1.33 17.31 17.05
C LYS A 172 -0.16 17.09 16.83
N ALA A 173 -0.79 17.89 15.97
CA ALA A 173 -2.20 17.78 15.65
C ALA A 173 -2.47 16.73 14.56
N VAL A 174 -1.47 16.46 13.71
CA VAL A 174 -1.47 15.34 12.76
C VAL A 174 -1.34 14.01 13.49
#